data_931847f49ad7a86b97a41cfba13cd82a
#
_entry.id   931847f49ad7a86b97a41cfba13cd82a
#
_cell.length_a   1.000
_cell.length_b   1.000
_cell.length_c   1.000
_cell.angle_alpha   90.00
_cell.angle_beta   90.00
_cell.angle_gamma   90.00
#
_symmetry.space_group_name_H-M   'P 1'
#
loop_
_entity.id
_entity.type
_entity.pdbx_description
1 polymer ?
#
loop_
_entity_poly.entity_id
_entity_poly.type
_entity_poly.pdbx_seq_one_letter_code
_entity_poly.pdbx_strand_id
1 'polypeptide(L)'
;MLKPAEKGSVKILPGVFRERMDVTRQYLLELDTNCLLQNFYLEAGIILPGLQVVDNPETANLHWGWEAPTCQLRGHFLGHWISAAAKLIAADGEPELRVKLDNIVSELARCQELNGGSIPEKYFTRLIKNQYIWSPQYVMHKTIVGLSDAYIYAGNTQALDILSHLSDWYITWTEKAAETNPHAVYAGEEAGMLEV
;
A
#
# COMPACT_ATOMS: atom_id res chain seq x y z
N MET A 1 -27.21 16.64 12.87
CA MET A 1 -26.16 15.86 12.18
C MET A 1 -25.24 15.30 13.26
N LEU A 2 -25.01 13.99 13.31
CA LEU A 2 -24.07 13.36 14.26
C LEU A 2 -22.64 13.72 13.83
N LYS A 3 -21.81 14.10 14.81
CA LYS A 3 -20.37 14.32 14.59
C LYS A 3 -19.61 13.06 15.00
N PRO A 4 -18.57 12.63 14.25
CA PRO A 4 -17.71 11.57 14.69
C PRO A 4 -16.96 11.96 15.97
N ALA A 5 -16.64 11.00 16.80
CA ALA A 5 -15.79 11.22 17.97
C ALA A 5 -14.38 11.69 17.53
N GLU A 6 -13.75 12.53 18.34
CA GLU A 6 -12.38 12.96 18.09
C GLU A 6 -11.42 11.74 18.09
N LYS A 7 -10.39 11.81 17.26
CA LYS A 7 -9.38 10.75 17.18
C LYS A 7 -8.72 10.52 18.55
N GLY A 8 -8.62 9.27 18.96
CA GLY A 8 -8.05 8.88 20.25
C GLY A 8 -8.93 9.16 21.48
N SER A 9 -10.12 9.75 21.30
CA SER A 9 -11.06 10.01 22.42
C SER A 9 -11.79 8.76 22.89
N VAL A 10 -11.88 7.73 22.05
CA VAL A 10 -12.49 6.44 22.38
C VAL A 10 -11.41 5.42 22.69
N LYS A 11 -11.51 4.76 23.83
CA LYS A 11 -10.58 3.71 24.28
C LYS A 11 -11.29 2.38 24.44
N ILE A 12 -10.67 1.33 23.92
CA ILE A 12 -11.14 -0.04 24.13
C ILE A 12 -10.74 -0.48 25.52
N LEU A 13 -11.74 -0.87 26.33
CA LEU A 13 -11.52 -1.39 27.67
C LEU A 13 -10.96 -2.81 27.65
N PRO A 14 -10.32 -3.29 28.75
CA PRO A 14 -9.88 -4.67 28.88
C PRO A 14 -11.00 -5.67 28.58
N GLY A 15 -10.68 -6.70 27.79
CA GLY A 15 -11.61 -7.74 27.34
C GLY A 15 -11.28 -8.22 25.94
N VAL A 16 -12.15 -9.02 25.37
CA VAL A 16 -11.92 -9.71 24.08
C VAL A 16 -11.54 -8.77 22.94
N PHE A 17 -12.11 -7.57 22.87
CA PHE A 17 -11.77 -6.61 21.81
C PHE A 17 -10.36 -6.03 21.99
N ARG A 18 -9.95 -5.76 23.24
CA ARG A 18 -8.59 -5.32 23.54
C ARG A 18 -7.59 -6.42 23.22
N GLU A 19 -7.86 -7.65 23.61
CA GLU A 19 -7.01 -8.80 23.29
C GLU A 19 -6.83 -8.98 21.77
N ARG A 20 -7.91 -8.84 20.98
CA ARG A 20 -7.84 -8.91 19.53
C ARG A 20 -7.05 -7.77 18.92
N MET A 21 -7.16 -6.57 19.46
CA MET A 21 -6.37 -5.42 19.03
C MET A 21 -4.88 -5.64 19.30
N ASP A 22 -4.53 -6.18 20.47
CA ASP A 22 -3.15 -6.50 20.85
C ASP A 22 -2.55 -7.59 19.94
N VAL A 23 -3.32 -8.63 19.60
CA VAL A 23 -2.90 -9.64 18.61
C VAL A 23 -2.67 -9.02 17.23
N THR A 24 -3.56 -8.13 16.78
CA THR A 24 -3.39 -7.43 15.50
C THR A 24 -2.15 -6.56 15.52
N ARG A 25 -1.91 -5.82 16.59
CA ARG A 25 -0.70 -5.02 16.77
C ARG A 25 0.56 -5.87 16.64
N GLN A 26 0.61 -6.98 17.37
CA GLN A 26 1.74 -7.90 17.34
C GLN A 26 1.98 -8.44 15.92
N TYR A 27 0.93 -8.88 15.24
CA TYR A 27 1.00 -9.35 13.86
C TYR A 27 1.59 -8.29 12.92
N LEU A 28 1.14 -7.03 13.01
CA LEU A 28 1.66 -5.96 12.18
C LEU A 28 3.15 -5.66 12.45
N LEU A 29 3.59 -5.79 13.71
CA LEU A 29 4.98 -5.60 14.08
C LEU A 29 5.89 -6.74 13.61
N GLU A 30 5.41 -7.98 13.63
CA GLU A 30 6.17 -9.17 13.23
C GLU A 30 6.42 -9.29 11.74
N LEU A 31 5.54 -8.73 10.89
CA LEU A 31 5.72 -8.77 9.44
C LEU A 31 7.02 -8.07 9.04
N ASP A 32 7.85 -8.75 8.26
CA ASP A 32 9.13 -8.20 7.79
C ASP A 32 8.91 -7.01 6.85
N THR A 33 9.61 -5.90 7.11
CA THR A 33 9.47 -4.66 6.34
C THR A 33 9.91 -4.82 4.89
N ASN A 34 10.97 -5.61 4.64
CA ASN A 34 11.45 -5.85 3.29
C ASN A 34 10.46 -6.70 2.49
N CYS A 35 9.82 -7.68 3.16
CA CYS A 35 8.75 -8.47 2.54
C CYS A 35 7.52 -7.64 2.23
N LEU A 36 7.14 -6.70 3.09
CA LEU A 36 6.05 -5.75 2.83
C LEU A 36 6.33 -4.86 1.61
N LEU A 37 7.58 -4.44 1.44
CA LEU A 37 8.03 -3.56 0.36
C LEU A 37 8.55 -4.29 -0.88
N GLN A 38 8.61 -5.63 -0.87
CA GLN A 38 9.29 -6.43 -1.89
C GLN A 38 8.92 -6.09 -3.34
N ASN A 39 7.64 -5.86 -3.59
CA ASN A 39 7.13 -5.59 -4.94
C ASN A 39 7.44 -4.17 -5.39
N PHE A 40 7.45 -3.21 -4.47
CA PHE A 40 7.82 -1.82 -4.74
C PHE A 40 9.32 -1.69 -5.00
N TYR A 41 10.14 -2.40 -4.23
CA TYR A 41 11.57 -2.47 -4.48
C TYR A 41 11.90 -3.11 -5.82
N LEU A 42 11.23 -4.21 -6.17
CA LEU A 42 11.40 -4.89 -7.45
C LEU A 42 11.12 -3.94 -8.62
N GLU A 43 10.02 -3.19 -8.57
CA GLU A 43 9.65 -2.24 -9.61
C GLU A 43 10.59 -1.02 -9.68
N ALA A 44 11.11 -0.59 -8.56
CA ALA A 44 12.10 0.48 -8.48
C ALA A 44 13.52 0.03 -8.87
N GLY A 45 13.73 -1.29 -9.13
CA GLY A 45 15.04 -1.84 -9.43
C GLY A 45 15.97 -1.92 -8.23
N ILE A 46 15.42 -1.89 -7.01
CA ILE A 46 16.17 -2.02 -5.76
C ILE A 46 16.37 -3.50 -5.45
N ILE A 47 17.61 -3.93 -5.40
CA ILE A 47 17.99 -5.28 -4.99
C ILE A 47 18.45 -5.23 -3.55
N LEU A 48 17.66 -5.83 -2.65
CA LEU A 48 18.02 -5.91 -1.24
C LEU A 48 18.89 -7.15 -0.97
N PRO A 49 19.98 -7.01 -0.20
CA PRO A 49 20.71 -8.15 0.33
C PRO A 49 19.77 -9.04 1.16
N GLY A 50 19.71 -10.34 0.86
CA GLY A 50 18.86 -11.28 1.58
C GLY A 50 17.46 -11.51 0.98
N LEU A 51 16.99 -10.69 0.04
CA LEU A 51 15.88 -11.04 -0.82
C LEU A 51 16.37 -12.06 -1.85
N GLN A 52 16.42 -13.31 -1.45
CA GLN A 52 16.77 -14.39 -2.36
C GLN A 52 15.52 -14.89 -3.04
N VAL A 53 15.42 -14.66 -4.34
CA VAL A 53 14.52 -15.43 -5.19
C VAL A 53 15.21 -16.75 -5.43
N VAL A 54 14.89 -17.74 -4.63
CA VAL A 54 15.36 -19.10 -4.79
C VAL A 54 14.26 -19.96 -5.41
N ASP A 55 14.64 -21.06 -6.02
CA ASP A 55 13.70 -21.99 -6.67
C ASP A 55 12.69 -22.64 -5.69
N ASN A 56 12.93 -22.52 -4.41
CA ASN A 56 12.05 -23.02 -3.37
C ASN A 56 11.35 -21.88 -2.61
N PRO A 57 10.02 -21.69 -2.77
CA PRO A 57 9.23 -20.72 -2.03
C PRO A 57 9.34 -20.82 -0.52
N GLU A 58 9.55 -22.01 0.03
CA GLU A 58 9.67 -22.24 1.47
C GLU A 58 10.94 -21.66 2.09
N THR A 59 11.95 -21.41 1.28
CA THR A 59 13.25 -20.87 1.73
C THR A 59 13.45 -19.40 1.36
N ALA A 60 12.59 -18.86 0.51
CA ALA A 60 12.64 -17.45 0.13
C ALA A 60 11.99 -16.60 1.21
N ASN A 61 12.71 -15.58 1.70
CA ASN A 61 12.17 -14.59 2.61
C ASN A 61 11.33 -13.57 1.83
N LEU A 62 10.16 -14.00 1.34
CA LEU A 62 9.21 -13.21 0.56
C LEU A 62 7.77 -13.50 1.00
N HIS A 63 6.89 -12.54 0.81
CA HIS A 63 5.47 -12.81 0.81
C HIS A 63 5.05 -13.49 -0.50
N TRP A 64 4.36 -14.61 -0.40
CA TRP A 64 3.87 -15.40 -1.52
C TRP A 64 2.37 -15.23 -1.76
N GLY A 65 1.78 -16.08 -2.57
CA GLY A 65 0.38 -15.99 -2.94
C GLY A 65 0.09 -14.77 -3.80
N TRP A 66 -0.84 -13.95 -3.40
CA TRP A 66 -1.20 -12.74 -4.15
C TRP A 66 -0.13 -11.64 -4.10
N GLU A 67 0.79 -11.72 -3.15
CA GLU A 67 1.96 -10.84 -3.09
C GLU A 67 3.19 -11.41 -3.79
N ALA A 68 3.10 -12.61 -4.36
CA ALA A 68 4.22 -13.17 -5.11
C ALA A 68 4.68 -12.21 -6.22
N PRO A 69 5.98 -12.08 -6.48
CA PRO A 69 6.50 -11.20 -7.53
C PRO A 69 5.94 -11.46 -8.94
N THR A 70 5.39 -12.65 -9.15
CA THR A 70 4.75 -13.06 -10.43
C THR A 70 3.24 -12.83 -10.46
N CYS A 71 2.61 -12.48 -9.33
CA CYS A 71 1.18 -12.22 -9.26
C CYS A 71 0.85 -10.80 -9.71
N GLN A 72 -0.26 -10.65 -10.45
CA GLN A 72 -0.69 -9.34 -10.95
C GLN A 72 -1.40 -8.47 -9.87
N LEU A 73 -1.80 -9.07 -8.74
CA LEU A 73 -2.33 -8.35 -7.58
C LEU A 73 -1.25 -7.88 -6.59
N ARG A 74 0.01 -8.19 -6.85
CA ARG A 74 1.12 -7.85 -5.95
C ARG A 74 1.14 -6.36 -5.60
N GLY A 75 1.43 -6.05 -4.34
CA GLY A 75 1.51 -4.69 -3.80
C GLY A 75 0.24 -4.19 -3.10
N HIS A 76 -0.90 -4.91 -3.21
CA HIS A 76 -2.13 -4.49 -2.54
C HIS A 76 -2.07 -4.61 -1.01
N PHE A 77 -1.38 -5.63 -0.49
CA PHE A 77 -1.35 -5.92 0.94
C PHE A 77 -0.68 -4.82 1.75
N LEU A 78 0.35 -4.17 1.20
CA LEU A 78 1.02 -3.06 1.88
C LEU A 78 0.05 -1.91 2.19
N GLY A 79 -0.84 -1.57 1.28
CA GLY A 79 -1.86 -0.55 1.53
C GLY A 79 -2.76 -0.89 2.71
N HIS A 80 -3.19 -2.15 2.82
CA HIS A 80 -3.95 -2.64 3.97
C HIS A 80 -3.13 -2.58 5.27
N TRP A 81 -1.84 -2.95 5.22
CA TRP A 81 -0.96 -2.88 6.36
C TRP A 81 -0.81 -1.44 6.87
N ILE A 82 -0.54 -0.48 5.97
CA ILE A 82 -0.39 0.95 6.30
C ILE A 82 -1.68 1.48 6.96
N SER A 83 -2.83 1.17 6.36
CA SER A 83 -4.14 1.57 6.87
C SER A 83 -4.41 1.06 8.28
N ALA A 84 -4.13 -0.23 8.54
CA ALA A 84 -4.30 -0.84 9.85
C ALA A 84 -3.33 -0.23 10.88
N ALA A 85 -2.06 -0.07 10.53
CA ALA A 85 -1.04 0.53 11.39
C ALA A 85 -1.41 1.98 11.76
N ALA A 86 -1.80 2.80 10.79
CA ALA A 86 -2.20 4.19 11.02
C ALA A 86 -3.39 4.31 11.99
N LYS A 87 -4.38 3.44 11.84
CA LYS A 87 -5.57 3.42 12.73
C LYS A 87 -5.23 2.96 14.15
N LEU A 88 -4.34 1.99 14.32
CA LEU A 88 -3.85 1.60 15.64
C LEU A 88 -3.04 2.71 16.31
N ILE A 89 -2.19 3.40 15.55
CA ILE A 89 -1.43 4.57 16.04
C ILE A 89 -2.39 5.68 16.51
N ALA A 90 -3.45 5.94 15.78
CA ALA A 90 -4.47 6.93 16.17
C ALA A 90 -5.22 6.52 17.45
N ALA A 91 -5.47 5.23 17.64
CA ALA A 91 -6.22 4.71 18.79
C ALA A 91 -5.39 4.73 20.08
N ASP A 92 -4.15 4.25 20.06
CA ASP A 92 -3.33 3.99 21.25
C ASP A 92 -1.92 4.65 21.23
N GLY A 93 -1.56 5.34 20.17
CA GLY A 93 -0.27 6.06 20.07
C GLY A 93 0.95 5.19 19.73
N GLU A 94 0.82 3.92 19.59
CA GLU A 94 1.76 2.82 19.28
C GLU A 94 3.14 3.26 18.71
N PRO A 95 4.16 3.56 19.55
CA PRO A 95 5.40 4.20 19.08
C PRO A 95 6.24 3.31 18.16
N GLU A 96 6.31 1.99 18.43
CA GLU A 96 7.07 1.06 17.59
C GLU A 96 6.44 0.92 16.21
N LEU A 97 5.10 0.84 16.17
CA LEU A 97 4.36 0.77 14.91
C LEU A 97 4.48 2.05 14.12
N ARG A 98 4.54 3.22 14.80
CA ARG A 98 4.81 4.52 14.17
C ARG A 98 6.17 4.54 13.49
N VAL A 99 7.23 4.13 14.18
CA VAL A 99 8.58 4.08 13.58
C VAL A 99 8.60 3.19 12.35
N LYS A 100 7.94 2.03 12.42
CA LYS A 100 7.84 1.11 11.28
C LYS A 100 7.05 1.70 10.12
N LEU A 101 5.92 2.36 10.40
CA LEU A 101 5.11 3.06 9.40
C LEU A 101 5.91 4.17 8.70
N ASP A 102 6.57 5.02 9.46
CA ASP A 102 7.34 6.15 8.92
C ASP A 102 8.49 5.65 8.04
N ASN A 103 9.16 4.57 8.43
CA ASN A 103 10.19 3.92 7.61
C ASN A 103 9.61 3.37 6.29
N ILE A 104 8.47 2.70 6.34
CA ILE A 104 7.80 2.17 5.14
C ILE A 104 7.39 3.30 4.19
N VAL A 105 6.83 4.38 4.71
CA VAL A 105 6.45 5.54 3.90
C VAL A 105 7.69 6.19 3.27
N SER A 106 8.80 6.30 4.01
CA SER A 106 10.06 6.82 3.48
C SER A 106 10.62 5.96 2.34
N GLU A 107 10.55 4.63 2.46
CA GLU A 107 10.97 3.73 1.39
C GLU A 107 10.03 3.77 0.16
N LEU A 108 8.73 3.97 0.37
CA LEU A 108 7.81 4.22 -0.74
C LEU A 108 8.12 5.52 -1.49
N ALA A 109 8.48 6.60 -0.78
CA ALA A 109 8.93 7.84 -1.39
C ALA A 109 10.17 7.61 -2.27
N ARG A 110 11.14 6.83 -1.76
CA ARG A 110 12.32 6.44 -2.51
C ARG A 110 11.99 5.63 -3.76
N CYS A 111 11.06 4.68 -3.66
CA CYS A 111 10.58 3.91 -4.81
C CYS A 111 9.90 4.81 -5.85
N GLN A 112 9.09 5.77 -5.40
CA GLN A 112 8.41 6.73 -6.25
C GLN A 112 9.40 7.60 -7.03
N GLU A 113 10.43 8.11 -6.39
CA GLU A 113 11.48 8.90 -7.03
C GLU A 113 12.16 8.10 -8.14
N LEU A 114 12.55 6.85 -7.87
CA LEU A 114 13.19 5.97 -8.84
C LEU A 114 12.27 5.57 -10.00
N ASN A 115 10.96 5.56 -9.79
CA ASN A 115 9.94 5.22 -10.79
C ASN A 115 9.35 6.42 -11.53
N GLY A 116 9.87 7.63 -11.33
CA GLY A 116 9.38 8.82 -12.02
C GLY A 116 7.97 9.26 -11.63
N GLY A 117 7.63 9.15 -10.35
CA GLY A 117 6.35 9.56 -9.76
C GLY A 117 5.37 8.44 -9.48
N SER A 118 5.53 7.27 -10.11
CA SER A 118 4.71 6.08 -9.85
C SER A 118 5.28 5.28 -8.68
N ILE A 119 4.41 4.86 -7.77
CA ILE A 119 4.80 3.88 -6.74
C ILE A 119 4.47 2.47 -7.19
N PRO A 120 3.25 2.19 -7.69
CA PRO A 120 2.98 0.91 -8.25
C PRO A 120 3.69 0.80 -9.60
N GLU A 121 3.70 -0.26 -10.07
CA GLU A 121 4.43 -0.94 -11.06
C GLU A 121 4.42 -0.32 -12.46
N LYS A 122 5.57 -0.30 -13.06
CA LYS A 122 5.77 -0.04 -14.50
C LYS A 122 4.87 -0.93 -15.36
N TYR A 123 4.44 -2.10 -14.85
CA TYR A 123 3.57 -2.97 -15.64
C TYR A 123 2.18 -2.37 -15.89
N PHE A 124 1.72 -1.37 -15.16
CA PHE A 124 0.49 -0.64 -15.48
C PHE A 124 0.53 -0.03 -16.89
N THR A 125 1.72 0.28 -17.39
CA THR A 125 1.89 0.72 -18.79
C THR A 125 1.49 -0.35 -19.82
N ARG A 126 1.36 -1.62 -19.42
CA ARG A 126 0.90 -2.69 -20.31
C ARG A 126 -0.54 -2.47 -20.76
N LEU A 127 -1.39 -1.86 -19.94
CA LEU A 127 -2.76 -1.49 -20.34
C LEU A 127 -2.77 -0.50 -21.50
N ILE A 128 -1.85 0.47 -21.50
CA ILE A 128 -1.69 1.43 -22.61
C ILE A 128 -1.33 0.70 -23.91
N LYS A 129 -0.68 -0.47 -23.80
CA LYS A 129 -0.31 -1.33 -24.94
C LYS A 129 -1.37 -2.41 -25.22
N ASN A 130 -2.59 -2.26 -24.72
CA ASN A 130 -3.68 -3.21 -24.85
C ASN A 130 -3.35 -4.64 -24.35
N GLN A 131 -2.55 -4.72 -23.27
CA GLN A 131 -2.21 -5.98 -22.61
C GLN A 131 -3.00 -6.09 -21.32
N TYR A 132 -3.61 -7.24 -21.09
CA TYR A 132 -4.41 -7.48 -19.89
C TYR A 132 -3.58 -7.44 -18.62
N ILE A 133 -4.11 -6.76 -17.59
CA ILE A 133 -3.65 -6.80 -16.21
C ILE A 133 -4.85 -7.04 -15.31
N TRP A 134 -4.68 -7.92 -14.33
CA TRP A 134 -5.73 -8.21 -13.36
C TRP A 134 -5.79 -7.09 -12.29
N SER A 135 -6.96 -6.44 -12.21
CA SER A 135 -7.34 -5.48 -11.15
C SER A 135 -6.28 -4.41 -10.77
N PRO A 136 -5.72 -3.66 -11.74
CA PRO A 136 -4.72 -2.65 -11.44
C PRO A 136 -5.28 -1.52 -10.56
N GLN A 137 -6.54 -1.13 -10.75
CA GLN A 137 -7.19 -0.10 -9.92
C GLN A 137 -7.35 -0.56 -8.47
N TYR A 138 -7.59 -1.84 -8.23
CA TYR A 138 -7.63 -2.38 -6.87
C TYR A 138 -6.31 -2.19 -6.13
N VAL A 139 -5.20 -2.51 -6.75
CA VAL A 139 -3.86 -2.32 -6.18
C VAL A 139 -3.60 -0.84 -5.91
N MET A 140 -3.91 0.03 -6.88
CA MET A 140 -3.79 1.48 -6.75
C MET A 140 -4.65 2.02 -5.60
N HIS A 141 -5.91 1.60 -5.54
CA HIS A 141 -6.83 1.98 -4.47
C HIS A 141 -6.26 1.65 -3.08
N LYS A 142 -5.74 0.43 -2.89
CA LYS A 142 -5.17 0.06 -1.58
C LYS A 142 -3.94 0.89 -1.21
N THR A 143 -3.11 1.22 -2.17
CA THR A 143 -1.95 2.10 -1.96
C THR A 143 -2.39 3.51 -1.58
N ILE A 144 -3.35 4.09 -2.31
CA ILE A 144 -3.87 5.43 -2.03
C ILE A 144 -4.56 5.49 -0.67
N VAL A 145 -5.45 4.53 -0.36
CA VAL A 145 -6.13 4.46 0.95
C VAL A 145 -5.11 4.33 2.09
N GLY A 146 -4.10 3.46 1.93
CA GLY A 146 -3.06 3.29 2.93
C GLY A 146 -2.31 4.58 3.22
N LEU A 147 -1.86 5.28 2.18
CA LEU A 147 -1.15 6.56 2.32
C LEU A 147 -2.06 7.67 2.86
N SER A 148 -3.33 7.72 2.43
CA SER A 148 -4.32 8.66 2.98
C SER A 148 -4.53 8.43 4.48
N ASP A 149 -4.67 7.16 4.89
CA ASP A 149 -4.81 6.80 6.30
C ASP A 149 -3.53 7.13 7.10
N ALA A 150 -2.35 6.94 6.53
CA ALA A 150 -1.08 7.35 7.16
C ALA A 150 -1.04 8.86 7.43
N TYR A 151 -1.46 9.67 6.47
CA TYR A 151 -1.58 11.11 6.66
C TYR A 151 -2.67 11.46 7.68
N ILE A 152 -3.89 10.96 7.47
CA ILE A 152 -5.06 11.34 8.26
C ILE A 152 -4.97 10.85 9.70
N TYR A 153 -4.57 9.60 9.93
CA TYR A 153 -4.63 8.97 11.25
C TYR A 153 -3.28 8.99 11.98
N ALA A 154 -2.17 8.84 11.28
CA ALA A 154 -0.85 8.87 11.89
C ALA A 154 -0.15 10.24 11.78
N GLY A 155 -0.68 11.19 10.99
CA GLY A 155 -0.08 12.52 10.82
C GLY A 155 1.22 12.50 9.99
N ASN A 156 1.42 11.47 9.16
CA ASN A 156 2.62 11.37 8.32
C ASN A 156 2.48 12.28 7.09
N THR A 157 3.16 13.42 7.10
CA THR A 157 3.09 14.42 6.01
C THR A 157 3.77 13.94 4.73
N GLN A 158 4.80 13.09 4.82
CA GLN A 158 5.46 12.52 3.64
C GLN A 158 4.49 11.64 2.82
N ALA A 159 3.53 10.99 3.48
CA ALA A 159 2.49 10.24 2.78
C ALA A 159 1.62 11.14 1.88
N LEU A 160 1.35 12.39 2.31
CA LEU A 160 0.63 13.36 1.48
C LEU A 160 1.45 13.80 0.26
N ASP A 161 2.76 14.00 0.43
CA ASP A 161 3.65 14.36 -0.68
C ASP A 161 3.68 13.24 -1.73
N ILE A 162 3.78 11.98 -1.28
CA ILE A 162 3.70 10.80 -2.15
C ILE A 162 2.37 10.75 -2.90
N LEU A 163 1.25 10.97 -2.20
CA LEU A 163 -0.09 10.98 -2.80
C LEU A 163 -0.23 12.04 -3.89
N SER A 164 0.30 13.23 -3.67
CA SER A 164 0.24 14.32 -4.67
C SER A 164 0.90 13.90 -5.98
N HIS A 165 2.14 13.41 -5.91
CA HIS A 165 2.86 12.94 -7.09
C HIS A 165 2.20 11.72 -7.74
N LEU A 166 1.66 10.82 -6.93
CA LEU A 166 0.94 9.64 -7.42
C LEU A 166 -0.33 10.01 -8.15
N SER A 167 -1.07 11.01 -7.66
CA SER A 167 -2.28 11.51 -8.30
C SER A 167 -1.98 12.11 -9.68
N ASP A 168 -0.95 12.92 -9.79
CA ASP A 168 -0.53 13.51 -11.07
C ASP A 168 -0.14 12.42 -12.09
N TRP A 169 0.61 11.42 -11.63
CA TRP A 169 0.96 10.27 -12.47
C TRP A 169 -0.28 9.47 -12.87
N TYR A 170 -1.19 9.21 -11.93
CA TYR A 170 -2.37 8.39 -12.17
C TYR A 170 -3.35 9.06 -13.15
N ILE A 171 -3.56 10.36 -13.05
CA ILE A 171 -4.36 11.13 -14.00
C ILE A 171 -3.78 10.96 -15.43
N THR A 172 -2.49 11.20 -15.58
CA THR A 172 -1.80 11.06 -16.88
C THR A 172 -1.89 9.64 -17.43
N TRP A 173 -1.73 8.63 -16.56
CA TRP A 173 -1.85 7.24 -16.93
C TRP A 173 -3.28 6.89 -17.37
N THR A 174 -4.28 7.34 -16.63
CA THR A 174 -5.70 7.09 -16.92
C THR A 174 -6.12 7.67 -18.26
N GLU A 175 -5.72 8.91 -18.57
CA GLU A 175 -5.98 9.57 -19.84
C GLU A 175 -5.41 8.76 -21.00
N LYS A 176 -4.14 8.39 -20.94
CA LYS A 176 -3.48 7.58 -21.98
C LYS A 176 -4.08 6.18 -22.13
N ALA A 177 -4.43 5.55 -21.01
CA ALA A 177 -5.05 4.23 -21.03
C ALA A 177 -6.47 4.29 -21.64
N ALA A 178 -7.24 5.33 -21.34
CA ALA A 178 -8.58 5.55 -21.90
C ALA A 178 -8.56 5.81 -23.42
N GLU A 179 -7.56 6.51 -23.93
CA GLU A 179 -7.38 6.71 -25.38
C GLU A 179 -7.15 5.38 -26.12
N THR A 180 -6.41 4.47 -25.51
CA THR A 180 -6.01 3.20 -26.15
C THR A 180 -7.02 2.09 -25.90
N ASN A 181 -7.52 1.98 -24.67
CA ASN A 181 -8.43 0.91 -24.26
C ASN A 181 -9.32 1.40 -23.10
N PRO A 182 -10.40 2.15 -23.39
CA PRO A 182 -11.29 2.67 -22.36
C PRO A 182 -11.92 1.57 -21.49
N HIS A 183 -12.18 0.39 -22.05
CA HIS A 183 -12.72 -0.72 -21.29
C HIS A 183 -11.75 -1.24 -20.22
N ALA A 184 -10.44 -1.20 -20.48
CA ALA A 184 -9.46 -1.64 -19.51
C ALA A 184 -9.36 -0.70 -18.29
N VAL A 185 -9.73 0.58 -18.44
CA VAL A 185 -9.76 1.55 -17.35
C VAL A 185 -10.99 1.36 -16.47
N TYR A 186 -12.13 1.00 -17.09
CA TYR A 186 -13.42 0.90 -16.41
C TYR A 186 -13.85 -0.56 -16.13
N ALA A 187 -13.03 -1.54 -16.48
CA ALA A 187 -13.33 -2.95 -16.21
C ALA A 187 -12.78 -3.37 -14.84
N GLY A 188 -13.61 -4.03 -14.05
CA GLY A 188 -13.20 -4.60 -12.78
C GLY A 188 -13.57 -3.74 -11.58
N GLU A 189 -12.61 -3.45 -10.71
CA GLU A 189 -12.85 -2.90 -9.37
C GLU A 189 -12.63 -1.38 -9.28
N GLU A 190 -12.83 -0.67 -10.39
CA GLU A 190 -12.68 0.80 -10.47
C GLU A 190 -13.64 1.56 -9.54
N ALA A 191 -14.78 0.96 -9.18
CA ALA A 191 -15.75 1.61 -8.30
C ALA A 191 -15.15 2.02 -6.93
N GLY A 192 -14.15 1.29 -6.43
CA GLY A 192 -13.42 1.65 -5.22
C GLY A 192 -12.63 2.96 -5.34
N MET A 193 -12.24 3.35 -6.55
CA MET A 193 -11.50 4.60 -6.78
C MET A 193 -12.33 5.86 -6.54
N LEU A 194 -13.65 5.75 -6.41
CA LEU A 194 -14.52 6.87 -6.06
C LEU A 194 -14.45 7.28 -4.58
N GLU A 195 -13.81 6.46 -3.75
CA GLU A 195 -13.68 6.68 -2.31
C GLU A 195 -12.40 7.47 -1.94
N VAL A 196 -11.48 7.66 -2.84
CA VAL A 196 -10.12 8.15 -2.59
C VAL A 196 -9.75 9.37 -3.42
#